data_b611c24e1ff0b9d13cb2aca4700ed7db
#
_entry.id   b611c24e1ff0b9d13cb2aca4700ed7db
#
_cell.length_a   1.000
_cell.length_b   1.000
_cell.length_c   1.000
_cell.angle_alpha   90.00
_cell.angle_beta   90.00
_cell.angle_gamma   90.00
#
_symmetry.space_group_name_H-M   'P 1'
#
loop_
_entity.id
_entity.type
_entity.pdbx_description
1 polymer ?
#
loop_
_entity_poly.entity_id
_entity_poly.type
_entity_poly.pdbx_seq_one_letter_code
_entity_poly.pdbx_strand_id
1 'polypeptide(L)'
;MVDINEKLLDFLHKSPTCFHAIDEIKKVLVKQGYRELSEADSWNLEIDGRYFTVRNQSSIIAFRIPTTDYKGYMIGAAHSDSPTFKVKENPEIVGNGVVKLNVEKYGGMLCAPWFDRPLSVAGRVIVKENGKLVTKLVRVDKDLLVIPNLAIHMNRDANTNATYNAQVDMLPVFGTEDAKGKFMEVVSESIGVKVEDILSHDLYLYTREKGTVWGYQNEFVSAGHLDDLQCAFGCLYGFLGANDSESVPVVAIFDNEEVGSGTKQGADSTFLEDTLERIALSCGKNPEDAKRAIASSFMVSADNAHAVHPNHVEKADPINRPQMNKGIVIKYNANQKYTTDAVSAAVFKEVCAAVNVPVQTFTNRSDMAGGSTLGNISNAHVSLNTVDIGLAQLAMHSSYETAGAKDTEYLVEAMSHFFSLTLEDEGEGVFSLR
;
A
#
# COMPACT_ATOMS: atom_id res chain seq x y z
N MET A 1 24.44 -10.64 3.16
CA MET A 1 22.99 -10.37 3.29
C MET A 1 22.54 -9.75 1.98
N VAL A 2 21.35 -10.10 1.48
CA VAL A 2 20.77 -9.42 0.31
C VAL A 2 20.43 -8.00 0.72
N ASP A 3 20.76 -7.00 -0.11
CA ASP A 3 20.45 -5.59 0.12
C ASP A 3 18.93 -5.41 0.30
N ILE A 4 18.53 -4.55 1.21
CA ILE A 4 17.11 -4.28 1.49
C ILE A 4 16.40 -3.73 0.25
N ASN A 5 17.09 -2.92 -0.57
CA ASN A 5 16.56 -2.38 -1.81
C ASN A 5 16.35 -3.46 -2.88
N GLU A 6 17.24 -4.45 -2.96
CA GLU A 6 17.04 -5.59 -3.86
C GLU A 6 15.80 -6.40 -3.46
N LYS A 7 15.58 -6.60 -2.16
CA LYS A 7 14.36 -7.26 -1.66
C LYS A 7 13.10 -6.45 -1.93
N LEU A 8 13.15 -5.13 -1.72
CA LEU A 8 12.05 -4.23 -2.02
C LEU A 8 11.72 -4.28 -3.53
N LEU A 9 12.72 -4.16 -4.39
CA LEU A 9 12.51 -4.19 -5.84
C LEU A 9 11.98 -5.54 -6.34
N ASP A 10 12.41 -6.66 -5.73
CA ASP A 10 11.84 -7.98 -6.03
C ASP A 10 10.38 -8.08 -5.61
N PHE A 11 10.03 -7.57 -4.42
CA PHE A 11 8.66 -7.50 -3.92
C PHE A 11 7.77 -6.63 -4.83
N LEU A 12 8.20 -5.42 -5.18
CA LEU A 12 7.48 -4.51 -6.09
C LEU A 12 7.28 -5.15 -7.47
N HIS A 13 8.33 -5.78 -8.02
CA HIS A 13 8.23 -6.45 -9.31
C HIS A 13 7.21 -7.58 -9.31
N LYS A 14 7.07 -8.31 -8.20
CA LYS A 14 6.09 -9.40 -8.05
C LYS A 14 4.69 -8.91 -7.72
N SER A 15 4.54 -7.64 -7.38
CA SER A 15 3.31 -7.02 -6.87
C SER A 15 2.72 -5.98 -7.84
N PRO A 16 2.36 -6.34 -9.09
CA PRO A 16 1.82 -5.38 -10.05
C PRO A 16 0.40 -4.90 -9.72
N THR A 17 -0.29 -5.48 -8.73
CA THR A 17 -1.60 -5.06 -8.22
C THR A 17 -1.72 -5.41 -6.73
N CYS A 18 -2.71 -4.82 -6.05
CA CYS A 18 -3.03 -5.13 -4.64
C CYS A 18 -3.20 -6.63 -4.39
N PHE A 19 -3.80 -7.39 -5.32
CA PHE A 19 -3.99 -8.84 -5.20
C PHE A 19 -2.65 -9.59 -5.17
N HIS A 20 -1.71 -9.19 -6.02
CA HIS A 20 -0.37 -9.78 -6.07
C HIS A 20 0.46 -9.37 -4.84
N ALA A 21 0.33 -8.13 -4.39
CA ALA A 21 1.02 -7.66 -3.18
C ALA A 21 0.60 -8.50 -1.95
N ILE A 22 -0.70 -8.72 -1.77
CA ILE A 22 -1.19 -9.55 -0.67
C ILE A 22 -0.78 -11.02 -0.84
N ASP A 23 -0.76 -11.56 -2.04
CA ASP A 23 -0.29 -12.92 -2.30
C ASP A 23 1.21 -13.09 -1.96
N GLU A 24 2.06 -12.11 -2.30
CA GLU A 24 3.48 -12.10 -1.91
C GLU A 24 3.66 -11.96 -0.40
N ILE A 25 2.89 -11.09 0.27
CA ILE A 25 2.88 -10.96 1.75
C ILE A 25 2.47 -12.30 2.39
N LYS A 26 1.41 -12.96 1.91
CA LYS A 26 0.99 -14.29 2.37
C LYS A 26 2.13 -15.31 2.27
N LYS A 27 2.82 -15.37 1.12
CA LYS A 27 3.95 -16.28 0.92
C LYS A 27 5.06 -16.04 1.95
N VAL A 28 5.37 -14.77 2.23
CA VAL A 28 6.37 -14.40 3.25
C VAL A 28 5.90 -14.86 4.63
N LEU A 29 4.66 -14.56 5.02
CA LEU A 29 4.09 -14.94 6.31
C LEU A 29 4.05 -16.45 6.50
N VAL A 30 3.57 -17.21 5.52
CA VAL A 30 3.56 -18.69 5.57
C VAL A 30 4.97 -19.25 5.73
N LYS A 31 5.97 -18.72 5.01
CA LYS A 31 7.37 -19.11 5.16
C LYS A 31 7.91 -18.84 6.57
N GLN A 32 7.38 -17.83 7.27
CA GLN A 32 7.72 -17.48 8.65
C GLN A 32 6.86 -18.20 9.70
N GLY A 33 6.06 -19.20 9.27
CA GLY A 33 5.27 -20.05 10.15
C GLY A 33 3.93 -19.44 10.59
N TYR A 34 3.47 -18.39 9.92
CA TYR A 34 2.13 -17.84 10.18
C TYR A 34 1.04 -18.72 9.56
N ARG A 35 -0.08 -18.89 10.28
CA ARG A 35 -1.24 -19.66 9.87
C ARG A 35 -2.36 -18.74 9.44
N GLU A 36 -2.96 -18.99 8.28
CA GLU A 36 -4.16 -18.28 7.80
C GLU A 36 -5.39 -18.65 8.63
N LEU A 37 -6.14 -17.65 9.03
CA LEU A 37 -7.43 -17.76 9.71
C LEU A 37 -8.52 -17.30 8.74
N SER A 38 -9.55 -18.13 8.57
CA SER A 38 -10.75 -17.75 7.84
C SER A 38 -11.63 -16.85 8.70
N GLU A 39 -12.16 -15.76 8.12
CA GLU A 39 -13.14 -14.93 8.82
C GLU A 39 -14.47 -15.67 9.07
N ALA A 40 -14.78 -16.70 8.27
CA ALA A 40 -15.99 -17.51 8.42
C ALA A 40 -15.89 -18.57 9.51
N ASP A 41 -14.69 -18.86 10.01
CA ASP A 41 -14.46 -19.91 11.00
C ASP A 41 -14.24 -19.33 12.41
N SER A 42 -14.42 -20.16 13.44
CA SER A 42 -14.04 -19.80 14.81
C SER A 42 -12.53 -19.76 14.97
N TRP A 43 -12.01 -18.74 15.66
CA TRP A 43 -10.59 -18.62 15.94
C TRP A 43 -10.23 -19.22 17.29
N ASN A 44 -9.24 -20.11 17.28
CA ASN A 44 -8.62 -20.67 18.47
C ASN A 44 -7.14 -20.24 18.47
N LEU A 45 -6.85 -19.20 19.23
CA LEU A 45 -5.52 -18.62 19.29
C LEU A 45 -4.74 -19.19 20.49
N GLU A 46 -3.46 -19.46 20.27
CA GLU A 46 -2.54 -20.03 21.25
C GLU A 46 -1.46 -19.01 21.58
N ILE A 47 -0.87 -19.07 22.78
CA ILE A 47 0.33 -18.30 23.13
C ILE A 47 1.43 -18.69 22.16
N ASP A 48 2.27 -17.73 21.76
CA ASP A 48 3.32 -17.81 20.74
C ASP A 48 2.76 -18.11 19.32
N GLY A 49 1.44 -18.16 19.18
CA GLY A 49 0.77 -18.37 17.90
C GLY A 49 0.96 -17.19 16.94
N ARG A 50 1.15 -17.52 15.67
CA ARG A 50 1.37 -16.58 14.55
C ARG A 50 0.25 -16.74 13.53
N TYR A 51 -0.47 -15.66 13.28
CA TYR A 51 -1.68 -15.74 12.49
C TYR A 51 -1.79 -14.59 11.49
N PHE A 52 -2.56 -14.81 10.44
CA PHE A 52 -3.05 -13.75 9.57
C PHE A 52 -4.45 -14.07 9.04
N THR A 53 -5.18 -13.04 8.67
CA THR A 53 -6.47 -13.13 7.99
C THR A 53 -6.48 -12.23 6.77
N VAL A 54 -7.25 -12.59 5.73
CA VAL A 54 -7.30 -11.90 4.44
C VAL A 54 -8.72 -11.56 4.08
N ARG A 55 -8.96 -10.31 3.70
CA ARG A 55 -10.26 -9.88 3.19
C ARG A 55 -10.14 -9.49 1.71
N ASN A 56 -11.06 -9.97 0.88
CA ASN A 56 -11.12 -9.72 -0.56
C ASN A 56 -9.87 -10.13 -1.37
N GLN A 57 -8.90 -10.85 -0.78
CA GLN A 57 -7.58 -11.16 -1.35
C GLN A 57 -6.74 -9.92 -1.70
N SER A 58 -7.12 -8.74 -1.20
CA SER A 58 -6.44 -7.48 -1.45
C SER A 58 -6.07 -6.73 -0.16
N SER A 59 -6.52 -7.22 1.01
CA SER A 59 -6.14 -6.71 2.32
C SER A 59 -5.77 -7.84 3.26
N ILE A 60 -4.85 -7.60 4.18
CA ILE A 60 -4.34 -8.60 5.12
C ILE A 60 -4.06 -7.98 6.49
N ILE A 61 -4.40 -8.71 7.55
CA ILE A 61 -3.98 -8.38 8.91
C ILE A 61 -3.24 -9.59 9.48
N ALA A 62 -2.00 -9.39 9.93
CA ALA A 62 -1.21 -10.43 10.58
C ALA A 62 -0.84 -10.01 12.01
N PHE A 63 -0.77 -10.98 12.93
CA PHE A 63 -0.51 -10.73 14.34
C PHE A 63 0.14 -11.94 15.02
N ARG A 64 0.76 -11.69 16.20
CA ARG A 64 1.28 -12.73 17.10
C ARG A 64 0.64 -12.58 18.46
N ILE A 65 0.51 -13.68 19.19
CA ILE A 65 -0.04 -13.70 20.55
C ILE A 65 1.07 -14.01 21.55
N PRO A 66 1.82 -13.00 22.06
CA PRO A 66 2.92 -13.25 23.00
C PRO A 66 2.40 -13.69 24.38
N THR A 67 1.21 -13.24 24.74
CA THR A 67 0.52 -13.60 25.99
C THR A 67 -0.98 -13.39 25.84
N THR A 68 -1.80 -14.14 26.58
CA THR A 68 -3.26 -13.90 26.63
C THR A 68 -3.62 -12.71 27.53
N ASP A 69 -2.73 -12.34 28.46
CA ASP A 69 -2.88 -11.16 29.33
C ASP A 69 -2.14 -9.94 28.78
N TYR A 70 -2.23 -9.73 27.45
CA TYR A 70 -1.60 -8.60 26.79
C TYR A 70 -2.23 -7.26 27.23
N LYS A 71 -1.43 -6.18 27.20
CA LYS A 71 -1.84 -4.83 27.62
C LYS A 71 -2.61 -4.09 26.52
N GLY A 72 -2.13 -4.17 25.29
CA GLY A 72 -2.69 -3.46 24.13
C GLY A 72 -2.17 -4.02 22.83
N TYR A 73 -2.35 -3.26 21.77
CA TYR A 73 -1.90 -3.60 20.41
C TYR A 73 -0.88 -2.57 19.93
N MET A 74 0.21 -3.03 19.33
CA MET A 74 1.14 -2.19 18.58
C MET A 74 0.88 -2.44 17.09
N ILE A 75 0.26 -1.47 16.41
CA ILE A 75 -0.30 -1.65 15.07
C ILE A 75 0.51 -0.86 14.05
N GLY A 76 1.00 -1.50 13.01
CA GLY A 76 1.55 -0.84 11.81
C GLY A 76 0.59 -1.02 10.66
N ALA A 77 0.14 0.08 10.05
CA ALA A 77 -0.83 0.06 8.96
C ALA A 77 -0.26 0.74 7.72
N ALA A 78 -0.57 0.19 6.52
CA ALA A 78 -0.19 0.68 5.20
C ALA A 78 -1.24 0.23 4.17
N HIS A 79 -1.06 0.55 2.87
CA HIS A 79 -1.99 0.08 1.85
C HIS A 79 -1.33 -0.71 0.72
N SER A 80 -2.15 -1.47 -0.02
CA SER A 80 -1.71 -2.42 -1.05
C SER A 80 -1.96 -1.93 -2.47
N ASP A 81 -2.87 -0.98 -2.65
CA ASP A 81 -3.26 -0.43 -3.94
C ASP A 81 -2.38 0.74 -4.36
N SER A 82 -2.44 1.12 -5.61
CA SER A 82 -1.71 2.25 -6.20
C SER A 82 -2.49 2.79 -7.41
N PRO A 83 -2.34 4.07 -7.77
CA PRO A 83 -3.05 4.64 -8.91
C PRO A 83 -2.67 3.97 -10.23
N THR A 84 -3.69 3.60 -11.01
CA THR A 84 -3.52 2.91 -12.29
C THR A 84 -4.76 3.08 -13.18
N PHE A 85 -4.81 2.35 -14.29
CA PHE A 85 -6.01 2.21 -15.14
C PHE A 85 -6.66 0.85 -14.94
N LYS A 86 -7.95 0.84 -14.56
CA LYS A 86 -8.76 -0.37 -14.51
C LYS A 86 -9.38 -0.67 -15.87
N VAL A 87 -9.30 -1.92 -16.30
CA VAL A 87 -9.96 -2.41 -17.50
C VAL A 87 -11.45 -2.58 -17.21
N LYS A 88 -12.32 -2.01 -18.05
CA LYS A 88 -13.79 -2.12 -17.92
C LYS A 88 -14.29 -3.48 -18.40
N GLU A 89 -15.50 -3.88 -17.95
CA GLU A 89 -16.11 -5.20 -18.27
C GLU A 89 -16.21 -5.50 -19.77
N ASN A 90 -16.48 -4.51 -20.61
CA ASN A 90 -16.40 -4.66 -22.07
C ASN A 90 -15.08 -4.03 -22.54
N PRO A 91 -14.00 -4.82 -22.61
CA PRO A 91 -12.66 -4.26 -22.65
C PRO A 91 -12.22 -3.73 -24.02
N GLU A 92 -12.85 -4.10 -25.13
CA GLU A 92 -12.36 -3.79 -26.46
C GLU A 92 -13.15 -2.65 -27.13
N ILE A 93 -12.41 -1.69 -27.70
CA ILE A 93 -12.92 -0.63 -28.57
C ILE A 93 -12.24 -0.78 -29.93
N VAL A 94 -13.01 -1.14 -30.95
CA VAL A 94 -12.51 -1.33 -32.32
C VAL A 94 -12.78 -0.07 -33.16
N GLY A 95 -11.78 0.41 -33.87
CA GLY A 95 -11.91 1.54 -34.79
C GLY A 95 -10.56 2.07 -35.24
N ASN A 96 -10.59 2.76 -36.39
CA ASN A 96 -9.42 3.37 -37.01
C ASN A 96 -8.24 2.41 -37.27
N GLY A 97 -8.55 1.15 -37.62
CA GLY A 97 -7.54 0.13 -37.95
C GLY A 97 -6.91 -0.57 -36.74
N VAL A 98 -7.39 -0.28 -35.53
CA VAL A 98 -6.82 -0.83 -34.28
C VAL A 98 -7.91 -1.26 -33.30
N VAL A 99 -7.52 -2.11 -32.38
CA VAL A 99 -8.24 -2.43 -31.14
C VAL A 99 -7.57 -1.71 -29.99
N LYS A 100 -8.34 -0.96 -29.21
CA LYS A 100 -7.90 -0.31 -27.96
C LYS A 100 -8.60 -0.95 -26.77
N LEU A 101 -8.01 -0.86 -25.58
CA LEU A 101 -8.71 -1.24 -24.36
C LEU A 101 -9.53 -0.07 -23.79
N ASN A 102 -10.72 -0.40 -23.33
CA ASN A 102 -11.61 0.50 -22.62
C ASN A 102 -11.22 0.49 -21.14
N VAL A 103 -10.62 1.57 -20.68
CA VAL A 103 -10.09 1.70 -19.32
C VAL A 103 -10.66 2.92 -18.63
N GLU A 104 -10.58 2.93 -17.31
CA GLU A 104 -10.88 4.10 -16.48
C GLU A 104 -9.78 4.30 -15.42
N LYS A 105 -9.61 5.54 -14.95
CA LYS A 105 -8.65 5.84 -13.89
C LYS A 105 -9.09 5.21 -12.57
N TYR A 106 -8.14 4.62 -11.88
CA TYR A 106 -8.22 4.21 -10.49
C TYR A 106 -7.29 5.11 -9.68
N GLY A 107 -7.85 5.90 -8.76
CA GLY A 107 -7.10 6.86 -7.96
C GLY A 107 -6.69 8.16 -8.68
N GLY A 108 -5.98 8.99 -7.95
CA GLY A 108 -5.50 10.30 -8.38
C GLY A 108 -4.12 10.24 -9.02
N MET A 109 -4.01 9.93 -10.31
CA MET A 109 -2.76 9.62 -11.00
C MET A 109 -2.19 10.77 -11.82
N LEU A 110 -0.88 10.78 -12.02
CA LEU A 110 -0.19 11.52 -13.08
C LEU A 110 -0.36 10.76 -14.41
N CYS A 111 -1.05 11.36 -15.39
CA CYS A 111 -1.29 10.69 -16.69
C CYS A 111 -0.05 10.66 -17.59
N ALA A 112 0.75 11.74 -17.60
CA ALA A 112 1.90 11.87 -18.49
C ALA A 112 2.89 10.70 -18.47
N PRO A 113 3.26 10.13 -17.30
CA PRO A 113 4.22 9.01 -17.24
C PRO A 113 3.73 7.70 -17.86
N TRP A 114 2.45 7.59 -18.22
CA TRP A 114 1.88 6.38 -18.82
C TRP A 114 2.05 6.29 -20.34
N PHE A 115 2.39 7.41 -21.00
CA PHE A 115 2.56 7.42 -22.44
C PHE A 115 3.87 6.76 -22.91
N ASP A 116 3.82 6.21 -24.14
CA ASP A 116 4.96 5.76 -24.95
C ASP A 116 5.84 4.71 -24.29
N ARG A 117 5.30 3.94 -23.36
CA ARG A 117 6.05 2.88 -22.67
C ARG A 117 5.35 1.52 -22.79
N PRO A 118 6.10 0.41 -22.65
CA PRO A 118 5.52 -0.92 -22.64
C PRO A 118 4.64 -1.11 -21.40
N LEU A 119 3.39 -1.46 -21.63
CA LEU A 119 2.41 -1.77 -20.59
C LEU A 119 1.91 -3.20 -20.75
N SER A 120 1.35 -3.74 -19.69
CA SER A 120 0.62 -5.00 -19.71
C SER A 120 -0.53 -4.97 -18.73
N VAL A 121 -1.19 -6.12 -18.50
CA VAL A 121 -2.32 -6.25 -17.58
C VAL A 121 -2.03 -7.29 -16.51
N ALA A 122 -2.47 -6.99 -15.30
CA ALA A 122 -2.46 -7.89 -14.16
C ALA A 122 -3.71 -7.67 -13.32
N GLY A 123 -4.00 -8.61 -12.42
CA GLY A 123 -5.17 -8.52 -11.54
C GLY A 123 -5.68 -9.90 -11.17
N ARG A 124 -7.00 -10.06 -11.16
CA ARG A 124 -7.65 -11.34 -10.93
C ARG A 124 -8.82 -11.56 -11.87
N VAL A 125 -9.16 -12.83 -12.06
CA VAL A 125 -10.41 -13.26 -12.70
C VAL A 125 -11.15 -14.23 -11.78
N ILE A 126 -12.46 -14.29 -11.93
CA ILE A 126 -13.30 -15.30 -11.30
C ILE A 126 -13.66 -16.33 -12.36
N VAL A 127 -13.24 -17.56 -12.16
CA VAL A 127 -13.51 -18.66 -13.08
C VAL A 127 -14.48 -19.68 -12.47
N LYS A 128 -15.25 -20.33 -13.32
CA LYS A 128 -16.13 -21.44 -12.93
C LYS A 128 -15.37 -22.76 -13.12
N GLU A 129 -15.03 -23.43 -12.01
CA GLU A 129 -14.35 -24.72 -11.99
C GLU A 129 -15.11 -25.73 -11.14
N ASN A 130 -15.53 -26.85 -11.71
CA ASN A 130 -16.23 -27.93 -11.01
C ASN A 130 -17.44 -27.46 -10.18
N GLY A 131 -18.21 -26.51 -10.71
CA GLY A 131 -19.37 -25.91 -10.04
C GLY A 131 -19.05 -24.88 -8.95
N LYS A 132 -17.78 -24.56 -8.74
CA LYS A 132 -17.31 -23.54 -7.78
C LYS A 132 -16.86 -22.26 -8.52
N LEU A 133 -16.91 -21.15 -7.82
CA LEU A 133 -16.31 -19.88 -8.24
C LEU A 133 -14.91 -19.80 -7.63
N VAL A 134 -13.91 -19.75 -8.49
CA VAL A 134 -12.50 -19.76 -8.07
C VAL A 134 -11.83 -18.48 -8.55
N THR A 135 -11.16 -17.78 -7.64
CA THR A 135 -10.32 -16.62 -7.99
C THR A 135 -8.96 -17.09 -8.49
N LYS A 136 -8.53 -16.56 -9.63
CA LYS A 136 -7.17 -16.77 -10.14
C LYS A 136 -6.48 -15.44 -10.37
N LEU A 137 -5.23 -15.34 -9.92
CA LEU A 137 -4.38 -14.20 -10.25
C LEU A 137 -3.98 -14.25 -11.71
N VAL A 138 -3.97 -13.07 -12.34
CA VAL A 138 -3.58 -12.87 -13.73
C VAL A 138 -2.39 -11.93 -13.77
N ARG A 139 -1.32 -12.34 -14.46
CA ARG A 139 -0.21 -11.48 -14.85
C ARG A 139 0.20 -11.83 -16.26
N VAL A 140 -0.13 -10.96 -17.21
CA VAL A 140 0.34 -11.14 -18.59
C VAL A 140 1.76 -10.63 -18.69
N ASP A 141 2.74 -11.54 -18.71
CA ASP A 141 4.17 -11.21 -18.65
C ASP A 141 4.76 -10.99 -20.06
N LYS A 142 4.19 -10.06 -20.81
CA LYS A 142 4.71 -9.60 -22.12
C LYS A 142 4.36 -8.12 -22.33
N ASP A 143 5.11 -7.44 -23.19
CA ASP A 143 4.77 -6.10 -23.65
C ASP A 143 3.52 -6.22 -24.53
N LEU A 144 2.39 -5.74 -24.01
CA LEU A 144 1.07 -6.00 -24.59
C LEU A 144 0.42 -4.74 -25.16
N LEU A 145 0.65 -3.60 -24.50
CA LEU A 145 -0.09 -2.37 -24.70
C LEU A 145 0.84 -1.16 -24.75
N VAL A 146 0.41 -0.13 -25.45
CA VAL A 146 1.01 1.21 -25.41
C VAL A 146 -0.10 2.26 -25.45
N ILE A 147 0.01 3.30 -24.63
CA ILE A 147 -0.78 4.53 -24.75
C ILE A 147 0.07 5.51 -25.57
N PRO A 148 -0.24 5.75 -26.84
CA PRO A 148 0.58 6.58 -27.70
C PRO A 148 0.31 8.08 -27.48
N ASN A 149 1.38 8.88 -27.37
CA ASN A 149 1.25 10.32 -27.44
C ASN A 149 0.81 10.79 -28.84
N LEU A 150 0.12 11.93 -28.89
CA LEU A 150 -0.08 12.64 -30.14
C LEU A 150 1.23 13.34 -30.53
N ALA A 151 1.66 13.16 -31.80
CA ALA A 151 2.91 13.74 -32.27
C ALA A 151 2.93 15.26 -32.11
N ILE A 152 4.10 15.82 -31.77
CA ILE A 152 4.29 17.27 -31.54
C ILE A 152 3.80 18.14 -32.72
N HIS A 153 3.88 17.63 -33.96
CA HIS A 153 3.39 18.32 -35.15
C HIS A 153 1.87 18.50 -35.18
N MET A 154 1.14 17.63 -34.47
CA MET A 154 -0.33 17.63 -34.37
C MET A 154 -0.79 18.25 -33.03
N ASN A 155 0.11 18.44 -32.07
CA ASN A 155 -0.14 19.05 -30.76
C ASN A 155 1.00 20.01 -30.40
N ARG A 156 0.99 21.21 -30.99
CA ARG A 156 2.07 22.20 -30.84
C ARG A 156 2.21 22.73 -29.41
N ASP A 157 1.13 22.65 -28.62
CA ASP A 157 1.08 23.15 -27.25
C ASP A 157 1.42 22.09 -26.20
N ALA A 158 1.82 20.88 -26.62
CA ALA A 158 2.10 19.76 -25.73
C ALA A 158 3.09 20.08 -24.59
N ASN A 159 4.05 20.98 -24.83
CA ASN A 159 5.06 21.39 -23.83
C ASN A 159 4.70 22.67 -23.06
N THR A 160 3.59 23.33 -23.38
CA THR A 160 3.18 24.60 -22.76
C THR A 160 1.81 24.51 -22.06
N ASN A 161 0.92 23.65 -22.55
CA ASN A 161 -0.44 23.49 -22.00
C ASN A 161 -0.92 22.03 -22.18
N ALA A 162 -0.24 21.08 -21.53
CA ALA A 162 -0.62 19.67 -21.58
C ALA A 162 -1.83 19.41 -20.67
N THR A 163 -2.95 18.95 -21.26
CA THR A 163 -4.12 18.44 -20.55
C THR A 163 -4.48 17.07 -21.13
N TYR A 164 -4.91 16.14 -20.29
CA TYR A 164 -5.21 14.77 -20.69
C TYR A 164 -6.64 14.40 -20.31
N ASN A 165 -7.41 13.97 -21.31
CA ASN A 165 -8.75 13.41 -21.12
C ASN A 165 -8.64 11.89 -21.08
N ALA A 166 -9.03 11.28 -19.94
CA ALA A 166 -8.88 9.85 -19.74
C ALA A 166 -9.63 9.00 -20.78
N GLN A 167 -10.80 9.48 -21.26
CA GLN A 167 -11.61 8.75 -22.25
C GLN A 167 -11.09 8.89 -23.68
N VAL A 168 -10.29 9.91 -23.97
CA VAL A 168 -9.81 10.21 -25.34
C VAL A 168 -8.32 9.85 -25.49
N ASP A 169 -7.49 10.35 -24.57
CA ASP A 169 -6.03 10.32 -24.70
C ASP A 169 -5.40 9.06 -24.07
N MET A 170 -6.06 8.44 -23.08
CA MET A 170 -5.44 7.41 -22.23
C MET A 170 -5.89 5.97 -22.59
N LEU A 171 -6.52 5.76 -23.73
CA LEU A 171 -6.95 4.42 -24.17
C LEU A 171 -5.78 3.68 -24.82
N PRO A 172 -5.27 2.57 -24.21
CA PRO A 172 -4.11 1.88 -24.74
C PRO A 172 -4.45 1.09 -26.01
N VAL A 173 -3.55 1.12 -26.98
CA VAL A 173 -3.60 0.30 -28.19
C VAL A 173 -3.20 -1.12 -27.81
N PHE A 174 -4.03 -2.08 -28.22
CA PHE A 174 -3.83 -3.52 -27.99
C PHE A 174 -3.32 -4.26 -29.24
N GLY A 175 -3.81 -3.87 -30.43
CA GLY A 175 -3.41 -4.49 -31.68
C GLY A 175 -4.09 -3.89 -32.91
N THR A 176 -3.83 -4.47 -34.09
CA THR A 176 -4.58 -4.17 -35.29
C THR A 176 -6.01 -4.73 -35.22
N GLU A 177 -6.86 -4.48 -36.22
CA GLU A 177 -8.25 -4.98 -36.22
C GLU A 177 -8.36 -6.51 -36.09
N ASP A 178 -7.33 -7.26 -36.50
CA ASP A 178 -7.26 -8.73 -36.34
C ASP A 178 -7.21 -9.16 -34.85
N ALA A 179 -6.90 -8.25 -33.96
CA ALA A 179 -6.91 -8.49 -32.51
C ALA A 179 -8.30 -8.42 -31.88
N LYS A 180 -9.34 -8.12 -32.68
CA LYS A 180 -10.72 -8.07 -32.18
C LYS A 180 -11.13 -9.40 -31.56
N GLY A 181 -11.66 -9.33 -30.30
CA GLY A 181 -12.08 -10.49 -29.53
C GLY A 181 -10.93 -11.27 -28.88
N LYS A 182 -9.67 -10.80 -29.02
CA LYS A 182 -8.49 -11.54 -28.55
C LYS A 182 -8.00 -11.17 -27.14
N PHE A 183 -8.49 -10.07 -26.56
CA PHE A 183 -7.99 -9.64 -25.25
C PHE A 183 -8.23 -10.69 -24.16
N MET A 184 -9.47 -11.19 -24.05
CA MET A 184 -9.78 -12.22 -23.05
C MET A 184 -9.14 -13.58 -23.39
N GLU A 185 -8.80 -13.87 -24.66
CA GLU A 185 -8.01 -15.03 -25.01
C GLU A 185 -6.59 -14.92 -24.43
N VAL A 186 -5.93 -13.76 -24.56
CA VAL A 186 -4.62 -13.49 -23.96
C VAL A 186 -4.64 -13.64 -22.43
N VAL A 187 -5.69 -13.14 -21.80
CA VAL A 187 -5.89 -13.29 -20.34
C VAL A 187 -6.04 -14.77 -19.98
N SER A 188 -6.92 -15.49 -20.65
CA SER A 188 -7.20 -16.91 -20.37
C SER A 188 -5.98 -17.82 -20.60
N GLU A 189 -5.21 -17.57 -21.66
CA GLU A 189 -3.96 -18.27 -21.95
C GLU A 189 -2.91 -18.07 -20.85
N SER A 190 -2.81 -16.85 -20.30
CA SER A 190 -1.82 -16.54 -19.26
C SER A 190 -1.99 -17.34 -17.97
N ILE A 191 -3.18 -17.89 -17.73
CA ILE A 191 -3.54 -18.67 -16.54
C ILE A 191 -4.03 -20.09 -16.85
N GLY A 192 -4.04 -20.49 -18.13
CA GLY A 192 -4.38 -21.84 -18.56
C GLY A 192 -5.85 -22.23 -18.35
N VAL A 193 -6.78 -21.29 -18.55
CA VAL A 193 -8.25 -21.54 -18.46
C VAL A 193 -8.90 -21.26 -19.81
N LYS A 194 -10.16 -21.65 -19.97
CA LYS A 194 -10.94 -21.26 -21.16
C LYS A 194 -11.60 -19.92 -20.95
N VAL A 195 -11.78 -19.15 -22.02
CA VAL A 195 -12.44 -17.85 -21.99
C VAL A 195 -13.87 -17.95 -21.44
N GLU A 196 -14.62 -18.98 -21.89
CA GLU A 196 -16.00 -19.22 -21.46
C GLU A 196 -16.16 -19.54 -19.97
N ASP A 197 -15.07 -19.94 -19.28
CA ASP A 197 -15.09 -20.21 -17.85
C ASP A 197 -14.84 -18.92 -17.03
N ILE A 198 -14.36 -17.83 -17.64
CA ILE A 198 -14.15 -16.54 -16.97
C ILE A 198 -15.49 -15.80 -16.87
N LEU A 199 -15.93 -15.55 -15.64
CA LEU A 199 -17.23 -14.90 -15.37
C LEU A 199 -17.12 -13.40 -15.14
N SER A 200 -16.00 -12.94 -14.56
CA SER A 200 -15.72 -11.52 -14.31
C SER A 200 -14.25 -11.30 -14.04
N HIS A 201 -13.83 -10.05 -14.00
CA HIS A 201 -12.42 -9.70 -13.78
C HIS A 201 -12.25 -8.37 -13.03
N ASP A 202 -11.15 -8.26 -12.29
CA ASP A 202 -10.56 -7.01 -11.84
C ASP A 202 -9.15 -6.94 -12.43
N LEU A 203 -9.03 -6.35 -13.60
CA LEU A 203 -7.77 -6.22 -14.35
C LEU A 203 -7.33 -4.76 -14.40
N TYR A 204 -6.03 -4.55 -14.21
CA TYR A 204 -5.39 -3.25 -14.18
C TYR A 204 -4.19 -3.21 -15.11
N LEU A 205 -3.89 -2.04 -15.65
CA LEU A 205 -2.63 -1.83 -16.38
C LEU A 205 -1.47 -1.76 -15.40
N TYR A 206 -0.31 -2.25 -15.83
CA TYR A 206 0.93 -2.03 -15.09
C TYR A 206 2.09 -1.75 -16.05
N THR A 207 3.07 -0.96 -15.59
CA THR A 207 4.29 -0.70 -16.36
C THR A 207 5.19 -1.93 -16.35
N ARG A 208 5.81 -2.19 -17.51
CA ARG A 208 6.80 -3.27 -17.66
C ARG A 208 8.20 -2.87 -17.21
N GLU A 209 8.43 -1.60 -16.92
CA GLU A 209 9.70 -1.10 -16.42
C GLU A 209 10.02 -1.73 -15.05
N LYS A 210 11.22 -2.26 -14.95
CA LYS A 210 11.72 -2.79 -13.68
C LYS A 210 12.23 -1.65 -12.80
N GLY A 211 12.03 -1.79 -11.50
CA GLY A 211 12.64 -0.89 -10.56
C GLY A 211 14.17 -0.99 -10.57
N THR A 212 14.83 0.09 -10.18
CA THR A 212 16.30 0.20 -10.17
C THR A 212 16.81 1.04 -9.01
N VAL A 213 18.01 0.74 -8.55
CA VAL A 213 18.80 1.62 -7.67
C VAL A 213 19.74 2.43 -8.56
N TRP A 214 19.82 3.74 -8.35
CA TRP A 214 20.59 4.64 -9.21
C TRP A 214 21.08 5.86 -8.44
N GLY A 215 21.81 6.72 -9.12
CA GLY A 215 22.46 7.92 -8.58
C GLY A 215 23.98 7.75 -8.56
N TYR A 216 24.69 8.82 -8.21
CA TYR A 216 26.17 8.83 -8.21
C TYR A 216 26.77 7.78 -7.27
N GLN A 217 26.11 7.53 -6.13
CA GLN A 217 26.48 6.53 -5.11
C GLN A 217 25.31 5.58 -4.78
N ASN A 218 24.40 5.36 -5.72
CA ASN A 218 23.19 4.54 -5.52
C ASN A 218 22.25 5.11 -4.43
N GLU A 219 22.08 6.43 -4.41
CA GLU A 219 21.29 7.11 -3.37
C GLU A 219 19.78 6.97 -3.55
N PHE A 220 19.32 6.59 -4.74
CA PHE A 220 17.90 6.58 -5.08
C PHE A 220 17.42 5.19 -5.51
N VAL A 221 16.18 4.90 -5.19
CA VAL A 221 15.42 3.77 -5.71
C VAL A 221 14.24 4.30 -6.52
N SER A 222 14.04 3.76 -7.72
CA SER A 222 12.88 4.09 -8.55
C SER A 222 12.17 2.83 -8.99
N ALA A 223 10.85 2.85 -8.87
CA ALA A 223 9.95 1.78 -9.29
C ALA A 223 8.52 2.31 -9.41
N GLY A 224 7.64 1.55 -10.02
CA GLY A 224 6.20 1.74 -9.82
C GLY A 224 5.78 1.25 -8.42
N HIS A 225 4.68 1.79 -7.91
CA HIS A 225 4.02 1.33 -6.68
C HIS A 225 4.87 1.52 -5.39
N LEU A 226 5.83 2.48 -5.37
CA LEU A 226 6.50 2.84 -4.12
C LEU A 226 5.49 3.35 -3.10
N ASP A 227 4.56 4.14 -3.55
CA ASP A 227 3.34 4.49 -2.84
C ASP A 227 2.27 3.39 -3.05
N ASP A 228 1.95 2.56 -2.05
CA ASP A 228 2.50 2.56 -0.69
C ASP A 228 3.19 1.23 -0.36
N LEU A 229 3.52 0.44 -1.38
CA LEU A 229 4.16 -0.87 -1.16
C LEU A 229 5.54 -0.76 -0.49
N GLN A 230 6.18 0.41 -0.52
CA GLN A 230 7.41 0.64 0.22
C GLN A 230 7.15 0.67 1.73
N CYS A 231 6.09 1.37 2.19
CA CYS A 231 5.70 1.35 3.60
C CYS A 231 5.10 0.00 4.02
N ALA A 232 4.29 -0.63 3.16
CA ALA A 232 3.78 -1.98 3.40
C ALA A 232 4.91 -3.00 3.61
N PHE A 233 5.96 -2.93 2.78
CA PHE A 233 7.18 -3.72 2.93
C PHE A 233 7.90 -3.40 4.25
N GLY A 234 8.09 -2.13 4.58
CA GLY A 234 8.75 -1.68 5.80
C GLY A 234 8.02 -2.14 7.07
N CYS A 235 6.70 -2.00 7.09
CA CYS A 235 5.84 -2.49 8.18
C CYS A 235 5.90 -4.02 8.31
N LEU A 236 5.81 -4.77 7.20
CA LEU A 236 5.89 -6.23 7.22
C LEU A 236 7.23 -6.72 7.75
N TYR A 237 8.35 -6.21 7.23
CA TYR A 237 9.67 -6.68 7.64
C TYR A 237 10.06 -6.20 9.04
N GLY A 238 9.61 -5.02 9.46
CA GLY A 238 9.69 -4.58 10.84
C GLY A 238 8.92 -5.50 11.79
N PHE A 239 7.68 -5.84 11.45
CA PHE A 239 6.86 -6.79 12.19
C PHE A 239 7.50 -8.18 12.33
N LEU A 240 8.10 -8.69 11.25
CA LEU A 240 8.78 -9.98 11.26
C LEU A 240 10.09 -9.96 12.06
N GLY A 241 10.78 -8.81 12.14
CA GLY A 241 12.01 -8.63 12.90
C GLY A 241 11.83 -8.32 14.39
N ALA A 242 10.60 -8.05 14.82
CA ALA A 242 10.31 -7.63 16.19
C ALA A 242 10.39 -8.77 17.21
N ASN A 243 10.84 -8.43 18.40
CA ASN A 243 10.77 -9.29 19.59
C ASN A 243 9.36 -9.26 20.19
N ASP A 244 9.06 -10.24 21.06
CA ASP A 244 7.80 -10.25 21.79
C ASP A 244 7.87 -9.28 22.98
N SER A 245 6.70 -8.68 23.28
CA SER A 245 6.47 -7.75 24.40
C SER A 245 5.16 -8.11 25.12
N GLU A 246 4.71 -7.27 26.02
CA GLU A 246 3.39 -7.43 26.67
C GLU A 246 2.23 -6.92 25.78
N SER A 247 2.51 -6.49 24.56
CA SER A 247 1.50 -6.07 23.57
C SER A 247 1.43 -7.06 22.40
N VAL A 248 0.28 -7.14 21.77
CA VAL A 248 0.07 -7.90 20.52
C VAL A 248 0.56 -7.03 19.36
N PRO A 249 1.64 -7.42 18.65
CA PRO A 249 2.03 -6.74 17.43
C PRO A 249 1.07 -7.11 16.30
N VAL A 250 0.64 -6.10 15.52
CA VAL A 250 -0.32 -6.25 14.42
C VAL A 250 0.20 -5.48 13.20
N VAL A 251 0.29 -6.12 12.06
CA VAL A 251 0.48 -5.43 10.77
C VAL A 251 -0.81 -5.54 9.95
N ALA A 252 -1.33 -4.39 9.48
CA ALA A 252 -2.57 -4.29 8.71
C ALA A 252 -2.27 -3.60 7.37
N ILE A 253 -2.51 -4.28 6.26
CA ILE A 253 -2.36 -3.72 4.92
C ILE A 253 -3.72 -3.69 4.26
N PHE A 254 -4.25 -2.49 4.01
CA PHE A 254 -5.58 -2.25 3.47
C PHE A 254 -5.56 -2.05 1.96
N ASP A 255 -6.72 -2.13 1.33
CA ASP A 255 -6.94 -1.86 -0.09
C ASP A 255 -7.82 -0.61 -0.25
N ASN A 256 -7.84 -0.06 -1.47
CA ASN A 256 -8.68 1.06 -1.87
C ASN A 256 -8.42 2.39 -1.14
N GLU A 257 -7.22 2.59 -0.59
CA GLU A 257 -6.82 3.89 -0.04
C GLU A 257 -6.95 4.99 -1.08
N GLU A 258 -6.44 4.75 -2.28
CA GLU A 258 -6.37 5.67 -3.42
C GLU A 258 -7.74 6.13 -3.97
N VAL A 259 -8.80 5.49 -3.51
CA VAL A 259 -10.20 5.78 -3.88
C VAL A 259 -11.09 6.02 -2.66
N GLY A 260 -10.49 6.29 -1.49
CA GLY A 260 -11.19 6.74 -0.28
C GLY A 260 -11.58 5.66 0.72
N SER A 261 -10.99 4.47 0.66
CA SER A 261 -11.11 3.39 1.66
C SER A 261 -12.52 2.83 1.93
N GLY A 262 -13.58 3.33 1.27
CA GLY A 262 -14.99 3.04 1.56
C GLY A 262 -15.49 1.68 1.05
N THR A 263 -14.71 0.62 1.23
CA THR A 263 -15.04 -0.76 0.83
C THR A 263 -14.86 -1.71 2.00
N LYS A 264 -15.39 -2.95 1.90
CA LYS A 264 -15.24 -3.96 2.96
C LYS A 264 -13.79 -4.33 3.29
N GLN A 265 -12.84 -4.05 2.41
CA GLN A 265 -11.41 -4.30 2.54
C GLN A 265 -10.57 -3.03 2.76
N GLY A 266 -11.17 -1.85 2.73
CA GLY A 266 -10.50 -0.58 2.98
C GLY A 266 -10.37 -0.25 4.48
N ALA A 267 -9.64 0.80 4.79
CA ALA A 267 -9.47 1.27 6.17
C ALA A 267 -10.76 1.81 6.80
N ASP A 268 -11.76 2.20 5.99
CA ASP A 268 -13.11 2.60 6.41
C ASP A 268 -14.06 1.40 6.59
N SER A 269 -13.52 0.22 6.83
CA SER A 269 -14.29 -0.99 7.12
C SER A 269 -14.09 -1.45 8.56
N THR A 270 -14.89 -2.42 8.98
CA THR A 270 -14.71 -3.08 10.29
C THR A 270 -13.58 -4.10 10.33
N PHE A 271 -12.74 -4.21 9.28
CA PHE A 271 -11.76 -5.29 9.18
C PHE A 271 -10.76 -5.30 10.35
N LEU A 272 -10.25 -4.12 10.73
CA LEU A 272 -9.37 -4.01 11.88
C LEU A 272 -10.14 -4.26 13.18
N GLU A 273 -11.30 -3.62 13.37
CA GLU A 273 -12.13 -3.77 14.56
C GLU A 273 -12.51 -5.23 14.79
N ASP A 274 -13.10 -5.91 13.77
CA ASP A 274 -13.48 -7.32 13.82
C ASP A 274 -12.28 -8.20 14.21
N THR A 275 -11.10 -7.94 13.66
CA THR A 275 -9.88 -8.70 13.96
C THR A 275 -9.44 -8.52 15.41
N LEU A 276 -9.38 -7.29 15.92
CA LEU A 276 -8.96 -7.01 17.30
C LEU A 276 -9.97 -7.55 18.32
N GLU A 277 -11.27 -7.45 18.04
CA GLU A 277 -12.31 -8.05 18.89
C GLU A 277 -12.18 -9.58 18.94
N ARG A 278 -11.96 -10.24 17.81
CA ARG A 278 -11.78 -11.69 17.74
C ARG A 278 -10.51 -12.16 18.45
N ILE A 279 -9.43 -11.38 18.40
CA ILE A 279 -8.22 -11.64 19.20
C ILE A 279 -8.58 -11.56 20.69
N ALA A 280 -9.24 -10.49 21.13
CA ALA A 280 -9.63 -10.30 22.52
C ALA A 280 -10.53 -11.45 23.03
N LEU A 281 -11.56 -11.82 22.28
CA LEU A 281 -12.45 -12.93 22.62
C LEU A 281 -11.71 -14.25 22.71
N SER A 282 -10.84 -14.56 21.76
CA SER A 282 -10.09 -15.83 21.75
C SER A 282 -9.05 -15.91 22.87
N CYS A 283 -8.52 -14.76 23.33
CA CYS A 283 -7.64 -14.67 24.50
C CYS A 283 -8.41 -14.62 25.84
N GLY A 284 -9.73 -14.73 25.83
CA GLY A 284 -10.56 -14.76 27.04
C GLY A 284 -10.81 -13.41 27.69
N LYS A 285 -10.55 -12.29 27.00
CA LYS A 285 -10.86 -10.95 27.52
C LYS A 285 -12.38 -10.73 27.54
N ASN A 286 -12.89 -10.17 28.61
CA ASN A 286 -14.25 -9.66 28.65
C ASN A 286 -14.37 -8.32 27.88
N PRO A 287 -15.57 -7.80 27.60
CA PRO A 287 -15.73 -6.55 26.85
C PRO A 287 -15.03 -5.33 27.45
N GLU A 288 -14.96 -5.23 28.77
CA GLU A 288 -14.24 -4.12 29.47
C GLU A 288 -12.74 -4.24 29.25
N ASP A 289 -12.17 -5.43 29.44
CA ASP A 289 -10.75 -5.67 29.22
C ASP A 289 -10.34 -5.47 27.76
N ALA A 290 -11.23 -5.79 26.81
CA ALA A 290 -11.01 -5.51 25.39
C ALA A 290 -10.96 -4.00 25.12
N LYS A 291 -11.84 -3.18 25.71
CA LYS A 291 -11.80 -1.72 25.57
C LYS A 291 -10.57 -1.09 26.23
N ARG A 292 -10.13 -1.62 27.39
CA ARG A 292 -8.89 -1.21 28.03
C ARG A 292 -7.68 -1.51 27.17
N ALA A 293 -7.65 -2.67 26.51
CA ALA A 293 -6.57 -3.02 25.58
C ALA A 293 -6.52 -2.04 24.39
N ILE A 294 -7.66 -1.65 23.81
CA ILE A 294 -7.71 -0.62 22.75
C ILE A 294 -7.17 0.72 23.27
N ALA A 295 -7.57 1.16 24.46
CA ALA A 295 -7.10 2.42 25.04
C ALA A 295 -5.58 2.45 25.29
N SER A 296 -4.97 1.28 25.55
CA SER A 296 -3.51 1.09 25.74
C SER A 296 -2.80 0.71 24.42
N SER A 297 -3.39 0.99 23.27
CA SER A 297 -2.84 0.64 21.97
C SER A 297 -2.26 1.85 21.24
N PHE A 298 -1.41 1.57 20.27
CA PHE A 298 -0.83 2.60 19.41
C PHE A 298 -0.79 2.13 17.96
N MET A 299 -1.11 3.04 17.01
CA MET A 299 -1.00 2.77 15.59
C MET A 299 0.01 3.70 14.92
N VAL A 300 0.83 3.13 14.07
CA VAL A 300 1.62 3.82 13.06
C VAL A 300 0.92 3.65 11.73
N SER A 301 0.37 4.72 11.20
CA SER A 301 -0.20 4.80 9.84
C SER A 301 0.93 5.22 8.90
N ALA A 302 1.45 4.28 8.15
CA ALA A 302 2.58 4.47 7.26
C ALA A 302 2.09 4.56 5.81
N ASP A 303 2.41 5.68 5.16
CA ASP A 303 2.03 6.01 3.79
C ASP A 303 3.03 7.05 3.27
N ASN A 304 3.60 6.86 2.09
CA ASN A 304 4.71 7.66 1.60
C ASN A 304 4.42 9.18 1.65
N ALA A 305 5.47 9.98 1.75
CA ALA A 305 5.39 11.43 1.95
C ALA A 305 6.05 12.19 0.79
N HIS A 306 5.58 13.40 0.52
CA HIS A 306 6.19 14.24 -0.51
C HIS A 306 7.59 14.73 -0.08
N ALA A 307 8.63 14.39 -0.85
CA ALA A 307 9.92 15.07 -0.75
C ALA A 307 9.82 16.49 -1.31
N VAL A 308 10.67 17.40 -0.82
CA VAL A 308 10.84 18.70 -1.47
C VAL A 308 11.32 18.49 -2.91
N HIS A 309 10.57 19.03 -3.88
CA HIS A 309 10.91 18.86 -5.29
C HIS A 309 12.07 19.77 -5.68
N PRO A 310 13.17 19.26 -6.25
CA PRO A 310 14.38 20.04 -6.48
C PRO A 310 14.19 21.23 -7.43
N ASN A 311 13.26 21.14 -8.38
CA ASN A 311 12.95 22.19 -9.35
C ASN A 311 11.72 23.03 -8.96
N HIS A 312 11.00 22.69 -7.87
CA HIS A 312 9.76 23.36 -7.43
C HIS A 312 9.72 23.49 -5.91
N VAL A 313 10.78 24.04 -5.34
CA VAL A 313 10.92 24.22 -3.88
C VAL A 313 9.81 25.09 -3.29
N GLU A 314 9.28 26.01 -4.09
CA GLU A 314 8.17 26.89 -3.72
C GLU A 314 6.83 26.16 -3.48
N LYS A 315 6.72 24.89 -3.88
CA LYS A 315 5.53 24.05 -3.63
C LYS A 315 5.52 23.44 -2.23
N ALA A 316 6.65 23.41 -1.54
CA ALA A 316 6.75 22.90 -0.18
C ALA A 316 6.57 24.03 0.85
N ASP A 317 6.26 23.64 2.10
CA ASP A 317 6.34 24.53 3.25
C ASP A 317 7.74 25.16 3.35
N PRO A 318 7.90 26.42 3.79
CA PRO A 318 9.21 27.08 3.81
C PRO A 318 10.23 26.43 4.76
N ILE A 319 9.78 25.66 5.78
CA ILE A 319 10.64 25.07 6.81
C ILE A 319 10.54 23.54 6.81
N ASN A 320 9.33 22.98 6.79
CA ASN A 320 9.08 21.55 6.89
C ASN A 320 9.22 20.89 5.51
N ARG A 321 10.46 20.61 5.09
CA ARG A 321 10.83 20.15 3.75
C ARG A 321 11.52 18.79 3.81
N PRO A 322 10.79 17.69 3.77
CA PRO A 322 11.38 16.35 3.78
C PRO A 322 12.31 16.14 2.58
N GLN A 323 13.40 15.44 2.82
CA GLN A 323 14.38 15.05 1.82
C GLN A 323 14.55 13.54 1.82
N MET A 324 14.77 12.97 0.66
CA MET A 324 15.11 11.55 0.52
C MET A 324 16.43 11.24 1.25
N ASN A 325 16.56 10.03 1.81
CA ASN A 325 17.72 9.56 2.59
C ASN A 325 17.98 10.32 3.91
N LYS A 326 16.96 10.97 4.44
CA LYS A 326 17.07 11.72 5.71
C LYS A 326 16.16 11.15 6.82
N GLY A 327 15.65 9.95 6.62
CA GLY A 327 14.86 9.24 7.61
C GLY A 327 13.36 9.42 7.46
N ILE A 328 12.63 8.94 8.46
CA ILE A 328 11.19 8.83 8.45
C ILE A 328 10.55 10.22 8.60
N VAL A 329 9.51 10.47 7.82
CA VAL A 329 8.75 11.72 7.83
C VAL A 329 7.55 11.56 8.73
N ILE A 330 7.40 12.39 9.76
CA ILE A 330 6.17 12.51 10.55
C ILE A 330 5.30 13.58 9.91
N LYS A 331 4.07 13.23 9.56
CA LYS A 331 3.11 14.09 8.84
C LYS A 331 2.17 14.79 9.83
N TYR A 332 1.99 16.11 9.70
CA TYR A 332 1.09 16.90 10.52
C TYR A 332 0.10 17.69 9.65
N ASN A 333 -1.14 17.79 10.10
CA ASN A 333 -2.17 18.58 9.43
C ASN A 333 -3.16 19.16 10.44
N ALA A 334 -3.31 20.49 10.48
CA ALA A 334 -4.21 21.17 11.40
C ALA A 334 -5.70 20.81 11.17
N ASN A 335 -6.07 20.37 9.96
CA ASN A 335 -7.43 19.92 9.63
C ASN A 335 -7.63 18.42 9.89
N GLN A 336 -6.68 17.78 10.58
CA GLN A 336 -6.73 16.34 10.96
C GLN A 336 -6.90 15.40 9.75
N LYS A 337 -6.31 15.77 8.61
CA LYS A 337 -6.15 14.86 7.47
C LYS A 337 -5.07 13.80 7.75
N TYR A 338 -4.18 14.11 8.69
CA TYR A 338 -3.28 13.21 9.39
C TYR A 338 -3.64 13.25 10.87
N THR A 339 -3.67 12.11 11.53
CA THR A 339 -4.09 11.97 12.95
C THR A 339 -3.03 12.42 13.94
N THR A 340 -1.80 12.65 13.47
CA THR A 340 -0.65 13.01 14.31
C THR A 340 -0.96 14.20 15.21
N ASP A 341 -0.74 14.01 16.49
CA ASP A 341 -0.76 15.04 17.52
C ASP A 341 0.58 15.10 18.29
N ALA A 342 0.64 15.89 19.35
CA ALA A 342 1.88 16.04 20.12
C ALA A 342 2.28 14.76 20.85
N VAL A 343 1.31 13.98 21.33
CA VAL A 343 1.55 12.74 22.07
C VAL A 343 2.07 11.67 21.11
N SER A 344 1.32 11.40 20.06
CA SER A 344 1.66 10.36 19.09
C SER A 344 3.00 10.63 18.39
N ALA A 345 3.26 11.91 18.06
CA ALA A 345 4.54 12.31 17.51
C ALA A 345 5.71 12.11 18.50
N ALA A 346 5.52 12.43 19.80
CA ALA A 346 6.54 12.23 20.81
C ALA A 346 6.88 10.74 20.99
N VAL A 347 5.86 9.90 21.10
CA VAL A 347 6.02 8.45 21.20
C VAL A 347 6.84 7.91 20.03
N PHE A 348 6.50 8.24 18.79
CA PHE A 348 7.22 7.72 17.62
C PHE A 348 8.64 8.30 17.48
N LYS A 349 8.88 9.55 17.91
CA LYS A 349 10.24 10.11 17.97
C LYS A 349 11.13 9.34 18.93
N GLU A 350 10.61 8.94 20.10
CA GLU A 350 11.37 8.10 21.07
C GLU A 350 11.65 6.72 20.47
N VAL A 351 10.69 6.10 19.77
CA VAL A 351 10.91 4.84 19.03
C VAL A 351 12.08 4.97 18.06
N CYS A 352 12.09 6.01 17.23
CA CYS A 352 13.17 6.24 16.27
C CYS A 352 14.52 6.56 16.94
N ALA A 353 14.50 7.37 18.00
CA ALA A 353 15.71 7.75 18.73
C ALA A 353 16.41 6.55 19.36
N ALA A 354 15.66 5.58 19.90
CA ALA A 354 16.19 4.37 20.52
C ALA A 354 17.01 3.51 19.55
N VAL A 355 16.71 3.57 18.26
CA VAL A 355 17.43 2.82 17.20
C VAL A 355 18.26 3.73 16.28
N ASN A 356 18.46 5.00 16.65
CA ASN A 356 19.22 5.99 15.89
C ASN A 356 18.69 6.25 14.46
N VAL A 357 17.40 6.06 14.24
CA VAL A 357 16.72 6.39 12.97
C VAL A 357 16.38 7.88 12.94
N PRO A 358 16.84 8.65 11.95
CA PRO A 358 16.51 10.07 11.86
C PRO A 358 15.04 10.28 11.50
N VAL A 359 14.47 11.39 11.99
CA VAL A 359 13.10 11.80 11.68
C VAL A 359 13.05 13.18 11.07
N GLN A 360 12.08 13.39 10.20
CA GLN A 360 11.79 14.65 9.54
C GLN A 360 10.32 15.05 9.80
N THR A 361 9.98 16.28 9.50
CA THR A 361 8.60 16.77 9.63
C THR A 361 8.06 17.20 8.28
N PHE A 362 6.81 16.84 8.02
CA PHE A 362 6.05 17.32 6.87
C PHE A 362 4.81 18.08 7.34
N THR A 363 4.58 19.23 6.74
CA THR A 363 3.31 19.95 6.74
C THR A 363 3.03 20.45 5.32
N ASN A 364 1.77 20.53 4.95
CA ASN A 364 1.42 21.19 3.70
C ASN A 364 1.76 22.68 3.77
N ARG A 365 2.06 23.28 2.65
CA ARG A 365 2.08 24.72 2.49
C ARG A 365 0.69 25.28 2.85
N SER A 366 0.60 26.34 3.65
CA SER A 366 -0.65 26.81 4.26
C SER A 366 -1.78 27.16 3.29
N ASP A 367 -1.42 27.45 2.03
CA ASP A 367 -2.36 27.77 0.94
C ASP A 367 -2.66 26.56 0.02
N MET A 368 -2.18 25.35 0.36
CA MET A 368 -2.41 24.14 -0.39
C MET A 368 -3.18 23.11 0.43
N ALA A 369 -4.22 22.55 -0.15
CA ALA A 369 -4.91 21.42 0.43
C ALA A 369 -4.03 20.17 0.36
N GLY A 370 -3.94 19.43 1.47
CA GLY A 370 -3.28 18.13 1.51
C GLY A 370 -4.22 16.98 1.19
N GLY A 371 -3.64 15.81 0.87
CA GLY A 371 -4.34 14.54 0.85
C GLY A 371 -4.74 14.10 2.27
N SER A 372 -5.39 12.96 2.36
CA SER A 372 -5.69 12.23 3.59
C SER A 372 -4.93 10.90 3.55
N THR A 373 -4.87 10.20 4.67
CA THR A 373 -4.28 8.87 4.79
C THR A 373 -5.26 7.91 5.44
N LEU A 374 -4.90 6.63 5.50
CA LEU A 374 -5.72 5.60 6.14
C LEU A 374 -5.89 5.80 7.67
N GLY A 375 -4.97 6.53 8.33
CA GLY A 375 -4.95 6.67 9.79
C GLY A 375 -6.19 7.38 10.34
N ASN A 376 -6.56 8.54 9.80
CA ASN A 376 -7.74 9.27 10.25
C ASN A 376 -9.04 8.54 9.89
N ILE A 377 -9.05 7.74 8.82
CA ILE A 377 -10.20 6.95 8.40
C ILE A 377 -10.39 5.75 9.34
N SER A 378 -9.34 4.98 9.59
CA SER A 378 -9.38 3.81 10.49
C SER A 378 -9.74 4.20 11.93
N ASN A 379 -9.32 5.37 12.40
CA ASN A 379 -9.68 5.90 13.74
C ASN A 379 -11.19 6.15 13.93
N ALA A 380 -11.97 6.24 12.87
CA ALA A 380 -13.43 6.31 12.98
C ALA A 380 -14.03 4.99 13.49
N HIS A 381 -13.37 3.86 13.28
CA HIS A 381 -13.82 2.53 13.69
C HIS A 381 -13.07 2.03 14.94
N VAL A 382 -11.75 2.24 14.98
CA VAL A 382 -10.90 1.85 16.11
C VAL A 382 -10.15 3.08 16.59
N SER A 383 -10.73 3.80 17.55
CA SER A 383 -10.19 5.07 18.08
C SER A 383 -9.06 4.78 19.06
N LEU A 384 -7.83 5.10 18.64
CA LEU A 384 -6.61 4.91 19.45
C LEU A 384 -5.52 5.94 19.07
N ASN A 385 -4.48 6.07 19.90
CA ASN A 385 -3.37 6.96 19.59
C ASN A 385 -2.71 6.56 18.28
N THR A 386 -2.64 7.50 17.32
CA THR A 386 -2.13 7.23 15.98
C THR A 386 -1.16 8.31 15.53
N VAL A 387 -0.05 7.91 14.93
CA VAL A 387 0.88 8.78 14.22
C VAL A 387 0.86 8.47 12.73
N ASP A 388 0.78 9.49 11.88
CA ASP A 388 0.96 9.35 10.44
C ASP A 388 2.38 9.63 10.05
N ILE A 389 3.02 8.66 9.41
CA ILE A 389 4.39 8.72 8.94
C ILE A 389 4.48 8.38 7.46
N GLY A 390 5.67 8.53 6.89
CA GLY A 390 5.95 8.05 5.54
C GLY A 390 7.42 8.19 5.17
N LEU A 391 7.77 7.71 3.97
CA LEU A 391 9.08 7.87 3.39
C LEU A 391 9.03 8.95 2.29
N ALA A 392 10.05 9.81 2.27
CA ALA A 392 10.09 10.92 1.35
C ALA A 392 10.31 10.43 -0.09
N GLN A 393 9.39 10.78 -1.01
CA GLN A 393 9.48 10.41 -2.43
C GLN A 393 9.16 11.56 -3.37
N LEU A 394 9.61 11.44 -4.60
CA LEU A 394 9.28 12.29 -5.73
C LEU A 394 8.33 11.55 -6.69
N ALA A 395 7.58 12.34 -7.45
CA ALA A 395 6.65 11.83 -8.47
C ALA A 395 5.61 10.82 -7.93
N MET A 396 5.13 11.02 -6.69
CA MET A 396 4.01 10.26 -6.12
C MET A 396 2.85 10.17 -7.11
N HIS A 397 2.23 8.98 -7.23
CA HIS A 397 1.18 8.67 -8.20
C HIS A 397 1.61 8.67 -9.68
N SER A 398 2.91 8.65 -9.95
CA SER A 398 3.46 8.34 -11.27
C SER A 398 3.43 6.82 -11.52
N SER A 399 3.45 6.41 -12.78
CA SER A 399 3.71 5.00 -13.12
C SER A 399 5.14 4.54 -12.75
N TYR A 400 6.02 5.49 -12.38
CA TYR A 400 7.40 5.24 -11.96
C TYR A 400 7.86 6.35 -11.01
N GLU A 401 8.01 6.03 -9.74
CA GLU A 401 8.24 6.94 -8.63
C GLU A 401 9.69 6.85 -8.16
N THR A 402 10.14 7.78 -7.30
CA THR A 402 11.52 7.81 -6.81
C THR A 402 11.58 8.10 -5.32
N ALA A 403 12.28 7.27 -4.55
CA ALA A 403 12.50 7.42 -3.12
C ALA A 403 14.00 7.34 -2.76
N GLY A 404 14.31 7.57 -1.48
CA GLY A 404 15.66 7.43 -0.96
C GLY A 404 16.01 5.96 -0.68
N ALA A 405 17.20 5.53 -1.12
CA ALA A 405 17.64 4.15 -0.97
C ALA A 405 17.90 3.72 0.49
N LYS A 406 18.11 4.67 1.41
CA LYS A 406 18.32 4.40 2.84
C LYS A 406 17.02 4.35 3.64
N ASP A 407 15.97 5.00 3.14
CA ASP A 407 14.78 5.27 3.96
C ASP A 407 13.99 3.98 4.24
N THR A 408 14.03 2.99 3.33
CA THR A 408 13.40 1.67 3.56
C THR A 408 14.02 0.93 4.77
N GLU A 409 15.36 0.96 4.88
CA GLU A 409 16.05 0.34 6.01
C GLU A 409 15.69 1.03 7.31
N TYR A 410 15.69 2.37 7.33
CA TYR A 410 15.25 3.15 8.49
C TYR A 410 13.83 2.79 8.94
N LEU A 411 12.90 2.61 7.99
CA LEU A 411 11.53 2.22 8.34
C LEU A 411 11.49 0.81 8.94
N VAL A 412 12.21 -0.16 8.37
CA VAL A 412 12.27 -1.53 8.89
C VAL A 412 12.85 -1.55 10.30
N GLU A 413 13.93 -0.80 10.58
CA GLU A 413 14.55 -0.72 11.89
C GLU A 413 13.61 -0.08 12.94
N ALA A 414 13.02 1.06 12.62
CA ALA A 414 12.08 1.74 13.51
C ALA A 414 10.85 0.90 13.81
N MET A 415 10.26 0.27 12.79
CA MET A 415 9.08 -0.58 12.96
C MET A 415 9.41 -1.87 13.70
N SER A 416 10.61 -2.45 13.55
CA SER A 416 11.04 -3.60 14.33
C SER A 416 11.13 -3.28 15.83
N HIS A 417 11.65 -2.12 16.16
CA HIS A 417 11.66 -1.64 17.54
C HIS A 417 10.25 -1.33 18.04
N PHE A 418 9.44 -0.61 17.27
CA PHE A 418 8.05 -0.27 17.58
C PHE A 418 7.21 -1.50 17.97
N PHE A 419 7.23 -2.53 17.14
CA PHE A 419 6.47 -3.76 17.40
C PHE A 419 7.01 -4.59 18.59
N SER A 420 8.19 -4.26 19.10
CA SER A 420 8.81 -4.90 20.28
C SER A 420 8.47 -4.17 21.58
N LEU A 421 7.69 -3.10 21.54
CA LEU A 421 7.37 -2.27 22.69
C LEU A 421 5.95 -2.52 23.22
N THR A 422 5.73 -2.06 24.43
CA THR A 422 4.42 -1.89 25.05
C THR A 422 4.26 -0.44 25.46
N LEU A 423 3.15 0.19 25.04
CA LEU A 423 2.76 1.51 25.50
C LEU A 423 1.94 1.37 26.78
N GLU A 424 2.32 2.08 27.84
CA GLU A 424 1.54 2.21 29.07
C GLU A 424 1.06 3.66 29.22
N ASP A 425 -0.25 3.82 29.39
CA ASP A 425 -0.87 5.08 29.81
C ASP A 425 -0.98 5.05 31.35
N GLU A 426 -0.14 5.87 32.02
CA GLU A 426 -0.10 5.98 33.49
C GLU A 426 -1.14 6.96 34.03
N GLY A 427 -1.97 7.52 33.16
CA GLY A 427 -2.97 8.55 33.46
C GLY A 427 -2.42 9.97 33.42
N GLU A 428 -3.32 10.95 33.46
CA GLU A 428 -2.99 12.39 33.46
C GLU A 428 -2.04 12.83 32.31
N GLY A 429 -2.05 12.09 31.18
CA GLY A 429 -1.20 12.40 30.02
C GLY A 429 0.25 11.92 30.18
N VAL A 430 0.52 10.99 31.08
CA VAL A 430 1.83 10.37 31.27
C VAL A 430 1.87 9.04 30.54
N PHE A 431 2.82 8.87 29.64
CA PHE A 431 3.01 7.65 28.85
C PHE A 431 4.43 7.13 29.04
N SER A 432 4.56 5.80 29.11
CA SER A 432 5.86 5.12 29.08
C SER A 432 5.92 4.05 27.99
N LEU A 433 7.11 3.87 27.42
CA LEU A 433 7.42 2.81 26.46
C LEU A 433 8.35 1.77 27.14
N ARG A 434 7.96 0.51 27.11
CA ARG A 434 8.72 -0.61 27.70
C ARG A 434 9.05 -1.67 26.68
#